data_e6591c6f2e8d7040b4149925d2a67c51
#
_entry.id   e6591c6f2e8d7040b4149925d2a67c51
#
_cell.length_a   1.000
_cell.length_b   1.000
_cell.length_c   1.000
_cell.angle_alpha   90.00
_cell.angle_beta   90.00
_cell.angle_gamma   90.00
#
_symmetry.space_group_name_H-M   'P 1'
#
loop_
_entity.id
_entity.type
_entity.pdbx_description
1 polymer ?
#
loop_
_entity_poly.entity_id
_entity_poly.type
_entity_poly.pdbx_seq_one_letter_code
_entity_poly.pdbx_strand_id
1 'polypeptide(L)'
;MSEIRIRRAQAHDAVPLAALGAETFTDTFGHLYPPEDLHDFLADNHTPEKLRKSLADPLIAAWVAEDAEGRLVGYAQIGPPDMPHPDLRPDQGELKRLYVLQSHQNLGLGGRLIEPAIAWLEDQGRTPIWISVWAHNTGGQRFYERYGFRKVGEYEFKVGKWRDPEFIYRRG
;
A
#
# COMPACT_ATOMS: atom_id res chain seq x y z
N MET A 1 16.92 21.51 -0.34
CA MET A 1 15.88 20.48 -0.65
C MET A 1 16.52 19.14 -0.83
N SER A 2 16.09 18.15 -0.06
CA SER A 2 16.57 16.78 -0.29
C SER A 2 15.95 16.22 -1.55
N GLU A 3 16.78 15.61 -2.36
CA GLU A 3 16.33 14.91 -3.56
C GLU A 3 15.72 13.56 -3.16
N ILE A 4 14.54 13.25 -3.65
CA ILE A 4 13.87 11.98 -3.43
C ILE A 4 13.93 11.15 -4.70
N ARG A 5 14.42 9.93 -4.57
CA ARG A 5 14.52 8.98 -5.69
C ARG A 5 13.47 7.89 -5.55
N ILE A 6 12.74 7.62 -6.64
CA ILE A 6 11.83 6.47 -6.72
C ILE A 6 12.58 5.35 -7.42
N ARG A 7 12.59 4.17 -6.79
CA ARG A 7 13.24 2.98 -7.36
C ARG A 7 12.50 1.72 -6.99
N ARG A 8 12.75 0.65 -7.71
CA ARG A 8 12.22 -0.67 -7.38
C ARG A 8 12.82 -1.18 -6.07
N ALA A 9 11.98 -1.72 -5.20
CA ALA A 9 12.45 -2.35 -3.96
C ALA A 9 13.14 -3.69 -4.28
N GLN A 10 14.17 -4.01 -3.51
CA GLN A 10 14.96 -5.23 -3.63
C GLN A 10 14.94 -5.99 -2.29
N ALA A 11 15.44 -7.23 -2.31
CA ALA A 11 15.43 -8.09 -1.12
C ALA A 11 16.11 -7.44 0.10
N HIS A 12 17.18 -6.67 -0.11
CA HIS A 12 17.90 -6.00 0.97
C HIS A 12 17.09 -4.85 1.61
N ASP A 13 16.00 -4.45 0.99
CA ASP A 13 15.11 -3.41 1.53
C ASP A 13 14.12 -3.96 2.57
N ALA A 14 14.06 -5.28 2.78
CA ALA A 14 13.03 -5.91 3.60
C ALA A 14 12.96 -5.34 5.04
N VAL A 15 14.12 -5.16 5.69
CA VAL A 15 14.16 -4.62 7.06
C VAL A 15 13.69 -3.17 7.12
N PRO A 16 14.28 -2.22 6.36
CA PRO A 16 13.81 -0.84 6.40
C PRO A 16 12.39 -0.68 5.87
N LEU A 17 11.97 -1.50 4.91
CA LEU A 17 10.60 -1.43 4.37
C LEU A 17 9.57 -1.93 5.38
N ALA A 18 9.87 -2.99 6.14
CA ALA A 18 9.00 -3.46 7.21
C ALA A 18 8.83 -2.39 8.30
N ALA A 19 9.92 -1.73 8.67
CA ALA A 19 9.89 -0.63 9.65
C ALA A 19 9.07 0.56 9.14
N LEU A 20 9.25 0.92 7.87
CA LEU A 20 8.48 2.00 7.24
C LEU A 20 6.99 1.66 7.21
N GLY A 21 6.63 0.43 6.84
CA GLY A 21 5.25 -0.03 6.81
C GLY A 21 4.58 0.05 8.18
N ALA A 22 5.27 -0.39 9.22
CA ALA A 22 4.78 -0.30 10.59
C ALA A 22 4.61 1.15 11.04
N GLU A 23 5.59 2.00 10.75
CA GLU A 23 5.56 3.43 11.10
C GLU A 23 4.41 4.16 10.41
N THR A 24 4.26 4.00 9.10
CA THR A 24 3.21 4.66 8.33
C THR A 24 1.82 4.18 8.72
N PHE A 25 1.65 2.89 8.98
CA PHE A 25 0.39 2.34 9.46
C PHE A 25 0.04 2.92 10.84
N THR A 26 1.00 2.94 11.76
CA THR A 26 0.82 3.47 13.11
C THR A 26 0.48 4.96 13.08
N ASP A 27 1.16 5.76 12.26
CA ASP A 27 0.90 7.19 12.13
C ASP A 27 -0.51 7.47 11.61
N THR A 28 -1.00 6.65 10.69
CA THR A 28 -2.32 6.84 10.07
C THR A 28 -3.44 6.29 10.93
N PHE A 29 -3.28 5.09 11.49
CA PHE A 29 -4.35 4.32 12.11
C PHE A 29 -4.14 4.00 13.60
N GLY A 30 -2.92 4.19 14.13
CA GLY A 30 -2.57 3.72 15.47
C GLY A 30 -3.46 4.25 16.59
N HIS A 31 -3.91 5.50 16.46
CA HIS A 31 -4.80 6.14 17.44
C HIS A 31 -6.23 5.60 17.42
N LEU A 32 -6.59 4.83 16.39
CA LEU A 32 -7.93 4.29 16.21
C LEU A 32 -8.11 2.92 16.87
N TYR A 33 -7.01 2.24 17.21
CA TYR A 33 -7.06 0.86 17.67
C TYR A 33 -6.54 0.71 19.09
N PRO A 34 -7.06 -0.27 19.87
CA PRO A 34 -6.44 -0.65 21.13
C PRO A 34 -4.99 -1.07 20.92
N PRO A 35 -4.06 -0.74 21.83
CA PRO A 35 -2.64 -1.07 21.68
C PRO A 35 -2.35 -2.55 21.42
N GLU A 36 -3.11 -3.45 22.04
CA GLU A 36 -2.99 -4.90 21.80
C GLU A 36 -3.28 -5.29 20.35
N ASP A 37 -4.40 -4.78 19.84
CA ASP A 37 -4.84 -5.09 18.46
C ASP A 37 -3.86 -4.54 17.44
N LEU A 38 -3.34 -3.34 17.67
CA LEU A 38 -2.32 -2.74 16.82
C LEU A 38 -1.03 -3.56 16.83
N HIS A 39 -0.57 -3.95 18.03
CA HIS A 39 0.64 -4.76 18.20
C HIS A 39 0.53 -6.08 17.43
N ASP A 40 -0.57 -6.79 17.60
CA ASP A 40 -0.80 -8.08 16.93
C ASP A 40 -0.87 -7.93 15.41
N PHE A 41 -1.54 -6.89 14.93
CA PHE A 41 -1.62 -6.61 13.49
C PHE A 41 -0.24 -6.33 12.89
N LEU A 42 0.57 -5.50 13.55
CA LEU A 42 1.91 -5.18 13.06
C LEU A 42 2.83 -6.40 13.08
N ALA A 43 2.74 -7.23 14.11
CA ALA A 43 3.51 -8.46 14.20
C ALA A 43 3.15 -9.47 13.10
N ASP A 44 1.90 -9.46 12.64
CA ASP A 44 1.43 -10.36 11.59
C ASP A 44 1.68 -9.82 10.18
N ASN A 45 1.72 -8.50 9.99
CA ASN A 45 1.67 -7.90 8.64
C ASN A 45 2.90 -7.07 8.25
N HIS A 46 3.69 -6.61 9.22
CA HIS A 46 4.81 -5.70 8.96
C HIS A 46 6.13 -6.24 9.55
N THR A 47 6.54 -7.42 9.08
CA THR A 47 7.80 -8.04 9.53
C THR A 47 8.79 -8.15 8.37
N PRO A 48 10.11 -8.08 8.64
CA PRO A 48 11.11 -8.29 7.59
C PRO A 48 10.98 -9.65 6.88
N GLU A 49 10.60 -10.68 7.61
CA GLU A 49 10.45 -12.02 7.04
C GLU A 49 9.33 -12.08 6.01
N LYS A 50 8.18 -11.48 6.32
CA LYS A 50 7.06 -11.39 5.37
C LYS A 50 7.43 -10.55 4.15
N LEU A 51 8.14 -9.46 4.35
CA LEU A 51 8.63 -8.63 3.24
C LEU A 51 9.60 -9.38 2.35
N ARG A 52 10.50 -10.18 2.91
CA ARG A 52 11.43 -10.99 2.11
C ARG A 52 10.67 -11.97 1.22
N LYS A 53 9.66 -12.64 1.78
CA LYS A 53 8.80 -13.55 1.01
C LYS A 53 8.05 -12.81 -0.10
N SER A 54 7.47 -11.67 0.22
CA SER A 54 6.75 -10.86 -0.75
C SER A 54 7.66 -10.40 -1.88
N LEU A 55 8.85 -9.87 -1.57
CA LEU A 55 9.78 -9.36 -2.56
C LEU A 55 10.40 -10.47 -3.42
N ALA A 56 10.37 -11.72 -2.94
CA ALA A 56 10.82 -12.89 -3.70
C ALA A 56 9.73 -13.46 -4.63
N ASP A 57 8.48 -13.11 -4.40
CA ASP A 57 7.35 -13.58 -5.21
C ASP A 57 7.30 -12.80 -6.54
N PRO A 58 7.34 -13.48 -7.70
CA PRO A 58 7.32 -12.79 -8.99
C PRO A 58 6.00 -12.07 -9.30
N LEU A 59 4.93 -12.36 -8.55
CA LEU A 59 3.64 -11.68 -8.70
C LEU A 59 3.53 -10.43 -7.84
N ILE A 60 4.50 -10.17 -6.98
CA ILE A 60 4.53 -9.02 -6.08
C ILE A 60 5.69 -8.11 -6.47
N ALA A 61 5.43 -6.81 -6.48
CA ALA A 61 6.46 -5.82 -6.72
C ALA A 61 6.23 -4.62 -5.79
N ALA A 62 7.31 -3.92 -5.48
CA ALA A 62 7.24 -2.72 -4.65
C ALA A 62 8.20 -1.67 -5.17
N TRP A 63 7.83 -0.42 -4.93
CA TRP A 63 8.66 0.75 -5.23
C TRP A 63 8.82 1.55 -3.95
N VAL A 64 9.99 2.12 -3.77
CA VAL A 64 10.32 2.91 -2.60
C VAL A 64 10.72 4.32 -3.00
N ALA A 65 10.40 5.28 -2.14
CA ALA A 65 10.91 6.64 -2.20
C ALA A 65 12.04 6.74 -1.19
N GLU A 66 13.22 7.09 -1.67
CA GLU A 66 14.45 7.12 -0.88
C GLU A 66 15.01 8.54 -0.86
N ASP A 67 15.34 9.06 0.32
CA ASP A 67 15.92 10.39 0.44
C ASP A 67 17.43 10.38 0.15
N ALA A 68 18.05 11.55 0.20
CA ALA A 68 19.46 11.71 -0.13
C ALA A 68 20.41 10.93 0.79
N GLU A 69 19.95 10.61 2.01
CA GLU A 69 20.70 9.84 2.99
C GLU A 69 20.44 8.32 2.91
N GLY A 70 19.62 7.89 1.94
CA GLY A 70 19.27 6.48 1.77
C GLY A 70 18.13 6.01 2.67
N ARG A 71 17.42 6.91 3.35
CA ARG A 71 16.28 6.56 4.19
C ARG A 71 15.03 6.38 3.32
N LEU A 72 14.25 5.33 3.59
CA LEU A 72 12.98 5.12 2.92
C LEU A 72 11.90 5.99 3.57
N VAL A 73 11.21 6.78 2.75
CA VAL A 73 10.20 7.76 3.22
C VAL A 73 8.81 7.50 2.65
N GLY A 74 8.68 6.55 1.74
CA GLY A 74 7.40 6.14 1.18
C GLY A 74 7.54 4.87 0.36
N TYR A 75 6.42 4.21 0.08
CA TYR A 75 6.45 2.98 -0.73
C TYR A 75 5.08 2.67 -1.33
N ALA A 76 5.11 1.92 -2.43
CA ALA A 76 3.95 1.29 -3.04
C ALA A 76 4.22 -0.20 -3.20
N GLN A 77 3.22 -1.03 -2.93
CA GLN A 77 3.32 -2.48 -3.11
C GLN A 77 2.12 -2.98 -3.87
N ILE A 78 2.36 -3.80 -4.90
CA ILE A 78 1.31 -4.42 -5.72
C ILE A 78 1.40 -5.94 -5.63
N GLY A 79 0.32 -6.61 -5.96
CA GLY A 79 0.26 -8.05 -6.02
C GLY A 79 -1.09 -8.55 -6.53
N PRO A 80 -1.34 -9.87 -6.44
CA PRO A 80 -2.66 -10.42 -6.75
C PRO A 80 -3.71 -9.89 -5.77
N PRO A 81 -4.95 -9.66 -6.25
CA PRO A 81 -6.00 -9.12 -5.38
C PRO A 81 -6.54 -10.17 -4.41
N ASP A 82 -6.90 -9.75 -3.19
CA ASP A 82 -7.42 -10.65 -2.16
C ASP A 82 -8.55 -10.05 -1.31
N MET A 83 -9.24 -9.03 -1.83
CA MET A 83 -10.38 -8.45 -1.11
C MET A 83 -11.70 -9.12 -1.49
N PRO A 84 -12.76 -9.05 -0.65
CA PRO A 84 -14.03 -9.71 -0.92
C PRO A 84 -14.87 -8.92 -1.93
N HIS A 85 -14.87 -9.36 -3.18
CA HIS A 85 -15.71 -8.80 -4.24
C HIS A 85 -16.02 -9.89 -5.27
N PRO A 86 -17.27 -9.96 -5.78
CA PRO A 86 -17.69 -11.04 -6.69
C PRO A 86 -16.98 -11.02 -8.04
N ASP A 87 -16.50 -9.86 -8.48
CA ASP A 87 -15.85 -9.71 -9.80
C ASP A 87 -14.33 -9.85 -9.75
N LEU A 88 -13.78 -10.06 -8.55
CA LEU A 88 -12.34 -10.15 -8.34
C LEU A 88 -11.81 -11.50 -8.81
N ARG A 89 -10.70 -11.47 -9.57
CA ARG A 89 -10.05 -12.68 -10.09
C ARG A 89 -8.55 -12.70 -9.77
N PRO A 90 -7.97 -13.88 -9.58
CA PRO A 90 -6.55 -13.98 -9.19
C PRO A 90 -5.55 -13.48 -10.23
N ASP A 91 -5.94 -13.38 -11.50
CA ASP A 91 -5.08 -12.89 -12.58
C ASP A 91 -5.10 -11.36 -12.74
N GLN A 92 -5.89 -10.68 -11.94
CA GLN A 92 -5.95 -9.21 -11.90
C GLN A 92 -4.88 -8.64 -10.97
N GLY A 93 -4.86 -7.33 -10.79
CA GLY A 93 -3.88 -6.66 -9.94
C GLY A 93 -4.51 -5.91 -8.78
N GLU A 94 -3.75 -5.73 -7.73
CA GLU A 94 -4.14 -4.89 -6.60
C GLU A 94 -2.99 -4.00 -6.18
N LEU A 95 -3.28 -2.71 -5.97
CA LEU A 95 -2.37 -1.83 -5.24
C LEU A 95 -2.63 -2.09 -3.76
N LYS A 96 -1.75 -2.88 -3.15
CA LYS A 96 -1.90 -3.37 -1.78
C LYS A 96 -1.61 -2.31 -0.74
N ARG A 97 -0.59 -1.49 -0.99
CA ARG A 97 -0.13 -0.47 -0.05
C ARG A 97 0.44 0.72 -0.81
N LEU A 98 0.10 1.90 -0.35
CA LEU A 98 0.68 3.16 -0.82
C LEU A 98 0.72 4.11 0.38
N TYR A 99 1.91 4.31 0.91
CA TYR A 99 2.10 5.12 2.10
C TYR A 99 3.31 6.03 1.96
N VAL A 100 3.19 7.21 2.53
CA VAL A 100 4.28 8.20 2.60
C VAL A 100 4.35 8.70 4.05
N LEU A 101 5.56 8.80 4.60
CA LEU A 101 5.76 9.36 5.94
C LEU A 101 5.10 10.73 6.02
N GLN A 102 4.50 11.02 7.17
CA GLN A 102 3.79 12.28 7.39
C GLN A 102 4.68 13.50 7.11
N SER A 103 5.96 13.42 7.48
CA SER A 103 6.95 14.46 7.21
C SER A 103 7.21 14.73 5.73
N HIS A 104 6.83 13.82 4.86
CA HIS A 104 7.09 13.88 3.40
C HIS A 104 5.81 13.91 2.58
N GLN A 105 4.66 14.06 3.19
CA GLN A 105 3.39 14.20 2.49
C GLN A 105 3.28 15.58 1.81
N ASN A 106 2.40 15.69 0.83
CA ASN A 106 2.15 16.92 0.05
C ASN A 106 3.35 17.36 -0.82
N LEU A 107 4.25 16.40 -1.14
CA LEU A 107 5.39 16.63 -2.04
C LEU A 107 5.22 15.91 -3.39
N GLY A 108 4.03 15.35 -3.64
CA GLY A 108 3.76 14.60 -4.89
C GLY A 108 4.34 13.20 -4.91
N LEU A 109 4.81 12.67 -3.79
CA LEU A 109 5.44 11.33 -3.74
C LEU A 109 4.43 10.21 -4.01
N GLY A 110 3.19 10.36 -3.55
CA GLY A 110 2.13 9.38 -3.83
C GLY A 110 1.95 9.14 -5.32
N GLY A 111 1.89 10.22 -6.12
CA GLY A 111 1.81 10.13 -7.58
C GLY A 111 3.03 9.49 -8.21
N ARG A 112 4.23 9.86 -7.74
CA ARG A 112 5.48 9.28 -8.24
C ARG A 112 5.62 7.78 -7.92
N LEU A 113 4.98 7.32 -6.85
CA LEU A 113 4.96 5.91 -6.46
C LEU A 113 3.88 5.11 -7.18
N ILE A 114 2.68 5.67 -7.33
CA ILE A 114 1.56 4.95 -7.95
C ILE A 114 1.75 4.75 -9.46
N GLU A 115 2.36 5.70 -10.14
CA GLU A 115 2.54 5.64 -11.59
C GLU A 115 3.32 4.40 -12.05
N PRO A 116 4.53 4.10 -11.52
CA PRO A 116 5.23 2.89 -11.92
C PRO A 116 4.51 1.60 -11.47
N ALA A 117 3.78 1.64 -10.36
CA ALA A 117 3.02 0.49 -9.89
C ALA A 117 1.89 0.14 -10.86
N ILE A 118 1.12 1.14 -11.30
CA ILE A 118 0.05 0.96 -12.30
C ILE A 118 0.65 0.46 -13.62
N ALA A 119 1.72 1.09 -14.08
CA ALA A 119 2.38 0.72 -15.34
C ALA A 119 2.84 -0.75 -15.32
N TRP A 120 3.41 -1.18 -14.21
CA TRP A 120 3.86 -2.57 -14.07
C TRP A 120 2.69 -3.57 -14.16
N LEU A 121 1.59 -3.28 -13.48
CA LEU A 121 0.40 -4.13 -13.53
C LEU A 121 -0.19 -4.19 -14.95
N GLU A 122 -0.27 -3.06 -15.63
CA GLU A 122 -0.75 -3.00 -17.00
C GLU A 122 0.16 -3.78 -17.96
N ASP A 123 1.46 -3.64 -17.82
CA ASP A 123 2.44 -4.38 -18.63
C ASP A 123 2.35 -5.89 -18.43
N GLN A 124 1.98 -6.33 -17.21
CA GLN A 124 1.77 -7.74 -16.90
C GLN A 124 0.38 -8.25 -17.30
N GLY A 125 -0.47 -7.39 -17.85
CA GLY A 125 -1.84 -7.76 -18.20
C GLY A 125 -2.73 -7.98 -16.98
N ARG A 126 -2.36 -7.45 -15.82
CA ARG A 126 -3.09 -7.62 -14.56
C ARG A 126 -4.06 -6.47 -14.33
N THR A 127 -5.09 -6.45 -15.12
CA THR A 127 -6.17 -5.45 -15.05
C THR A 127 -7.52 -6.15 -15.00
N PRO A 128 -8.57 -5.55 -14.44
CA PRO A 128 -8.56 -4.26 -13.75
C PRO A 128 -7.70 -4.25 -12.50
N ILE A 129 -7.40 -3.04 -12.01
CA ILE A 129 -6.60 -2.85 -10.80
C ILE A 129 -7.51 -2.48 -9.63
N TRP A 130 -7.35 -3.18 -8.52
CA TRP A 130 -8.16 -3.03 -7.32
C TRP A 130 -7.37 -2.33 -6.22
N ILE A 131 -8.09 -1.64 -5.33
CA ILE A 131 -7.52 -1.04 -4.13
C ILE A 131 -8.58 -0.95 -3.03
N SER A 132 -8.15 -1.12 -1.78
CA SER A 132 -8.97 -0.85 -0.60
C SER A 132 -8.58 0.51 -0.02
N VAL A 133 -9.59 1.30 0.32
CA VAL A 133 -9.39 2.62 0.94
C VAL A 133 -10.28 2.72 2.17
N TRP A 134 -9.70 3.15 3.29
CA TRP A 134 -10.48 3.40 4.50
C TRP A 134 -11.62 4.37 4.21
N ALA A 135 -12.83 4.05 4.68
CA ALA A 135 -14.05 4.82 4.36
C ALA A 135 -13.97 6.29 4.79
N HIS A 136 -13.16 6.60 5.81
CA HIS A 136 -12.98 7.96 6.30
C HIS A 136 -11.79 8.69 5.68
N ASN A 137 -11.03 8.03 4.81
CA ASN A 137 -9.89 8.64 4.11
C ASN A 137 -10.36 9.33 2.83
N THR A 138 -11.03 10.46 2.98
CA THR A 138 -11.57 11.22 1.84
C THR A 138 -10.49 11.76 0.91
N GLY A 139 -9.33 12.13 1.47
CA GLY A 139 -8.18 12.58 0.68
C GLY A 139 -7.62 11.48 -0.21
N GLY A 140 -7.48 10.27 0.33
CA GLY A 140 -7.06 9.10 -0.42
C GLY A 140 -8.05 8.74 -1.52
N GLN A 141 -9.34 8.77 -1.21
CA GLN A 141 -10.39 8.50 -2.20
C GLN A 141 -10.29 9.46 -3.39
N ARG A 142 -10.17 10.76 -3.14
CA ARG A 142 -10.00 11.76 -4.21
C ARG A 142 -8.71 11.54 -5.00
N PHE A 143 -7.64 11.17 -4.32
CA PHE A 143 -6.36 10.84 -4.96
C PHE A 143 -6.53 9.70 -5.96
N TYR A 144 -7.14 8.58 -5.54
CA TYR A 144 -7.32 7.42 -6.40
C TYR A 144 -8.31 7.71 -7.54
N GLU A 145 -9.34 8.50 -7.28
CA GLU A 145 -10.30 8.90 -8.32
C GLU A 145 -9.61 9.68 -9.45
N ARG A 146 -8.60 10.48 -9.14
CA ARG A 146 -7.80 11.18 -10.16
C ARG A 146 -7.01 10.22 -11.05
N TYR A 147 -6.71 9.01 -10.56
CA TYR A 147 -6.04 7.98 -11.33
C TYR A 147 -7.00 6.99 -12.00
N GLY A 148 -8.29 7.31 -12.02
CA GLY A 148 -9.30 6.53 -12.73
C GLY A 148 -9.93 5.40 -11.91
N PHE A 149 -9.67 5.34 -10.63
CA PHE A 149 -10.32 4.39 -9.74
C PHE A 149 -11.72 4.87 -9.36
N ARG A 150 -12.66 3.93 -9.25
CA ARG A 150 -14.05 4.21 -8.85
C ARG A 150 -14.51 3.22 -7.81
N LYS A 151 -15.32 3.67 -6.86
CA LYS A 151 -15.88 2.81 -5.82
C LYS A 151 -16.81 1.77 -6.43
N VAL A 152 -16.57 0.50 -6.12
CA VAL A 152 -17.36 -0.65 -6.60
C VAL A 152 -17.85 -1.55 -5.49
N GLY A 153 -17.52 -1.26 -4.24
CA GLY A 153 -17.95 -2.07 -3.11
C GLY A 153 -17.43 -1.55 -1.78
N GLU A 154 -17.75 -2.29 -0.72
CA GLU A 154 -17.27 -1.99 0.63
C GLU A 154 -17.25 -3.26 1.47
N TYR A 155 -16.42 -3.27 2.50
CA TYR A 155 -16.29 -4.38 3.44
C TYR A 155 -15.69 -3.90 4.75
N GLU A 156 -15.55 -4.81 5.73
CA GLU A 156 -14.91 -4.51 7.01
C GLU A 156 -13.50 -5.09 7.06
N PHE A 157 -12.52 -4.25 7.36
CA PHE A 157 -11.12 -4.64 7.53
C PHE A 157 -10.83 -4.94 9.00
N LYS A 158 -10.13 -6.04 9.26
CA LYS A 158 -9.84 -6.50 10.62
C LYS A 158 -8.49 -6.02 11.13
N VAL A 159 -8.48 -5.43 12.34
CA VAL A 159 -7.27 -5.20 13.12
C VAL A 159 -7.52 -5.81 14.50
N GLY A 160 -7.01 -7.01 14.74
CA GLY A 160 -7.35 -7.80 15.93
C GLY A 160 -8.85 -8.04 16.01
N LYS A 161 -9.48 -7.60 17.09
CA LYS A 161 -10.94 -7.66 17.28
C LYS A 161 -11.67 -6.47 16.67
N TRP A 162 -10.94 -5.47 16.23
CA TRP A 162 -11.50 -4.24 15.68
C TRP A 162 -11.90 -4.45 14.21
N ARG A 163 -12.95 -3.72 13.79
CA ARG A 163 -13.45 -3.75 12.41
C ARG A 163 -13.52 -2.33 11.89
N ASP A 164 -12.93 -2.09 10.73
CA ASP A 164 -12.98 -0.80 10.06
C ASP A 164 -13.72 -0.86 8.74
N PRO A 165 -14.55 0.13 8.42
CA PRO A 165 -15.19 0.19 7.12
C PRO A 165 -14.17 0.56 6.04
N GLU A 166 -14.11 -0.27 4.98
CA GLU A 166 -13.24 -0.08 3.84
C GLU A 166 -14.06 0.00 2.56
N PHE A 167 -13.70 0.92 1.67
CA PHE A 167 -14.27 0.99 0.34
C PHE A 167 -13.37 0.26 -0.65
N ILE A 168 -13.99 -0.46 -1.58
CA ILE A 168 -13.30 -1.13 -2.67
C ILE A 168 -13.38 -0.23 -3.90
N TYR A 169 -12.23 0.10 -4.47
CA TYR A 169 -12.11 0.88 -5.70
C TYR A 169 -11.50 0.03 -6.79
N ARG A 170 -11.85 0.34 -8.04
CA ARG A 170 -11.35 -0.39 -9.20
C ARG A 170 -11.06 0.58 -10.34
N ARG A 171 -9.95 0.35 -11.03
CA ARG A 171 -9.57 1.04 -12.24
C ARG A 171 -9.57 0.07 -13.42
N GLY A 172 -10.38 0.39 -14.43
CA GLY A 172 -10.54 -0.48 -15.59
C GLY A 172 -11.73 -1.40 -15.58
#